data_29616ec035a7e9cfe97ad23be6baaaed
#
_entry.id   29616ec035a7e9cfe97ad23be6baaaed
#
_cell.length_a   1.000
_cell.length_b   1.000
_cell.length_c   1.000
_cell.angle_alpha   90.00
_cell.angle_beta   90.00
_cell.angle_gamma   90.00
#
_symmetry.space_group_name_H-M   'P 1'
#
loop_
_entity.id
_entity.type
_entity.pdbx_description
1 polymer ?
#
loop_
_entity_poly.entity_id
_entity_poly.type
_entity_poly.pdbx_seq_one_letter_code
_entity_poly.pdbx_strand_id
1 'polypeptide(L)'
;MDRPVAELDLTNASLYINRELSQLEFCHRVLAMARDPNLPLLERVRYLSITSGILDEFFEIRVAGVKQHATFGAIQRNADELSADELLKNIFAHTEILVAGLYATLNDDLIPALSKEKIRLLRSSDWSDEQRDWLKRYFSSQVAPIITPV
;
A
#
# COMPACT_ATOMS: atom_id res chain seq x y z
N MET A 1 50.71 -9.78 1.12
CA MET A 1 50.04 -10.76 2.04
C MET A 1 48.57 -10.75 1.72
N ASP A 2 48.15 -11.53 0.68
CA ASP A 2 46.74 -11.66 0.33
C ASP A 2 46.00 -12.42 1.43
N ARG A 3 45.09 -11.75 2.11
CA ARG A 3 44.10 -12.45 2.93
C ARG A 3 43.18 -13.23 1.96
N PRO A 4 43.04 -14.55 2.15
CA PRO A 4 42.09 -15.31 1.39
C PRO A 4 40.70 -14.69 1.61
N VAL A 5 40.05 -14.25 0.53
CA VAL A 5 38.64 -13.88 0.56
C VAL A 5 37.91 -15.15 0.95
N ALA A 6 37.32 -15.18 2.16
CA ALA A 6 36.51 -16.31 2.58
C ALA A 6 35.45 -16.54 1.50
N GLU A 7 35.41 -17.74 0.95
CA GLU A 7 34.45 -18.12 -0.08
C GLU A 7 33.05 -18.00 0.54
N LEU A 8 32.24 -17.09 0.03
CA LEU A 8 30.92 -16.81 0.55
C LEU A 8 30.01 -18.01 0.23
N ASP A 9 29.46 -18.64 1.27
CA ASP A 9 28.47 -19.71 1.08
C ASP A 9 27.12 -19.10 0.61
N LEU A 10 26.92 -19.10 -0.71
CA LEU A 10 25.70 -18.55 -1.34
C LEU A 10 24.44 -19.37 -1.05
N THR A 11 24.54 -20.50 -0.35
CA THR A 11 23.34 -21.27 0.11
C THR A 11 22.80 -20.77 1.44
N ASN A 12 23.54 -19.89 2.13
CA ASN A 12 23.14 -19.35 3.44
C ASN A 12 21.93 -18.40 3.27
N ALA A 13 20.79 -18.80 3.85
CA ALA A 13 19.52 -18.05 3.83
C ALA A 13 19.65 -16.60 4.35
N SER A 14 20.57 -16.35 5.30
CA SER A 14 20.79 -15.01 5.86
C SER A 14 21.34 -13.97 4.86
N LEU A 15 21.81 -14.41 3.70
CA LEU A 15 22.26 -13.54 2.62
C LEU A 15 21.12 -13.03 1.73
N TYR A 16 19.92 -13.54 1.90
CA TYR A 16 18.78 -13.23 1.06
C TYR A 16 17.72 -12.46 1.82
N ILE A 17 17.20 -11.42 1.19
CA ILE A 17 16.07 -10.65 1.69
C ILE A 17 14.80 -11.21 1.06
N ASN A 18 13.78 -11.47 1.89
CA ASN A 18 12.49 -11.90 1.36
C ASN A 18 11.90 -10.84 0.42
N ARG A 19 11.50 -11.27 -0.75
CA ARG A 19 11.02 -10.40 -1.84
C ARG A 19 9.74 -9.68 -1.46
N GLU A 20 8.81 -10.34 -0.81
CA GLU A 20 7.50 -9.80 -0.41
C GLU A 20 7.67 -8.77 0.72
N LEU A 21 8.52 -9.04 1.70
CA LEU A 21 8.84 -8.09 2.76
C LEU A 21 9.61 -6.87 2.21
N SER A 22 10.54 -7.09 1.28
CA SER A 22 11.25 -6.01 0.59
C SER A 22 10.30 -5.08 -0.19
N GLN A 23 9.21 -5.63 -0.77
CA GLN A 23 8.18 -4.83 -1.44
C GLN A 23 7.43 -3.93 -0.43
N LEU A 24 7.12 -4.41 0.76
CA LEU A 24 6.51 -3.59 1.81
C LEU A 24 7.45 -2.48 2.29
N GLU A 25 8.74 -2.75 2.42
CA GLU A 25 9.74 -1.72 2.71
C GLU A 25 9.84 -0.66 1.60
N PHE A 26 9.65 -1.06 0.34
CA PHE A 26 9.51 -0.11 -0.75
C PHE A 26 8.28 0.78 -0.58
N CYS A 27 7.12 0.22 -0.21
CA CYS A 27 5.91 1.00 0.09
C CYS A 27 6.13 2.01 1.22
N HIS A 28 6.88 1.64 2.27
CA HIS A 28 7.27 2.58 3.34
C HIS A 28 8.08 3.76 2.81
N ARG A 29 9.00 3.53 1.88
CA ARG A 29 9.78 4.62 1.25
C ARG A 29 8.91 5.53 0.38
N VAL A 30 7.94 4.97 -0.35
CA VAL A 30 6.98 5.76 -1.14
C VAL A 30 6.08 6.58 -0.22
N LEU A 31 5.59 6.00 0.89
CA LEU A 31 4.83 6.73 1.91
C LEU A 31 5.65 7.86 2.56
N ALA A 32 6.95 7.68 2.74
CA ALA A 32 7.83 8.73 3.26
C ALA A 32 7.83 9.99 2.37
N MET A 33 7.69 9.83 1.04
CA MET A 33 7.54 10.97 0.12
C MET A 33 6.23 11.74 0.38
N ALA A 34 5.14 11.04 0.73
CA ALA A 34 3.89 11.70 1.10
C ALA A 34 4.02 12.53 2.40
N ARG A 35 4.99 12.21 3.25
CA ARG A 35 5.26 12.90 4.52
C ARG A 35 6.30 14.01 4.42
N ASP A 36 7.01 14.11 3.29
CA ASP A 36 8.06 15.12 3.12
C ASP A 36 7.44 16.51 2.91
N PRO A 37 7.60 17.46 3.87
CA PRO A 37 7.02 18.80 3.76
C PRO A 37 7.70 19.66 2.68
N ASN A 38 8.84 19.25 2.14
CA ASN A 38 9.53 19.95 1.05
C ASN A 38 8.88 19.69 -0.31
N LEU A 39 8.02 18.66 -0.41
CA LEU A 39 7.28 18.38 -1.64
C LEU A 39 5.99 19.21 -1.72
N PRO A 40 5.56 19.60 -2.94
CA PRO A 40 4.28 20.26 -3.14
C PRO A 40 3.12 19.40 -2.61
N LEU A 41 2.13 20.03 -1.97
CA LEU A 41 1.04 19.34 -1.27
C LEU A 41 0.32 18.30 -2.16
N LEU A 42 0.02 18.64 -3.40
CA LEU A 42 -0.67 17.71 -4.31
C LEU A 42 0.21 16.54 -4.76
N GLU A 43 1.53 16.73 -4.83
CA GLU A 43 2.46 15.62 -5.06
C GLU A 43 2.51 14.68 -3.84
N ARG A 44 2.44 15.22 -2.62
CA ARG A 44 2.33 14.41 -1.41
C ARG A 44 1.06 13.54 -1.42
N VAL A 45 -0.07 14.12 -1.80
CA VAL A 45 -1.34 13.37 -1.99
C VAL A 45 -1.18 12.29 -3.06
N ARG A 46 -0.48 12.60 -4.15
CA ARG A 46 -0.19 11.64 -5.21
C ARG A 46 0.65 10.47 -4.71
N TYR A 47 1.71 10.72 -3.94
CA TYR A 47 2.53 9.64 -3.35
C TYR A 47 1.72 8.77 -2.39
N LEU A 48 0.80 9.35 -1.62
CA LEU A 48 -0.11 8.57 -0.78
C LEU A 48 -0.98 7.63 -1.63
N SER A 49 -1.57 8.12 -2.71
CA SER A 49 -2.39 7.32 -3.64
C SER A 49 -1.59 6.23 -4.33
N ILE A 50 -0.34 6.54 -4.73
CA ILE A 50 0.58 5.53 -5.30
C ILE A 50 0.87 4.43 -4.28
N THR A 51 1.12 4.78 -3.01
CA THR A 51 1.36 3.79 -1.95
C THR A 51 0.17 2.85 -1.80
N SER A 52 -1.06 3.39 -1.79
CA SER A 52 -2.29 2.59 -1.70
C SER A 52 -2.41 1.65 -2.90
N GLY A 53 -2.23 2.16 -4.13
CA GLY A 53 -2.34 1.35 -5.34
C GLY A 53 -1.31 0.21 -5.42
N ILE A 54 -0.06 0.47 -5.00
CA ILE A 54 0.99 -0.58 -4.93
C ILE A 54 0.60 -1.64 -3.89
N LEU A 55 0.02 -1.23 -2.77
CA LEU A 55 -0.40 -2.16 -1.72
C LEU A 55 -1.58 -3.02 -2.17
N ASP A 56 -2.56 -2.45 -2.88
CA ASP A 56 -3.69 -3.19 -3.45
C ASP A 56 -3.20 -4.26 -4.43
N GLU A 57 -2.35 -3.89 -5.39
CA GLU A 57 -1.75 -4.83 -6.36
C GLU A 57 -0.91 -5.92 -5.66
N PHE A 58 -0.17 -5.55 -4.61
CA PHE A 58 0.60 -6.49 -3.82
C PHE A 58 -0.29 -7.58 -3.19
N PHE A 59 -1.43 -7.20 -2.63
CA PHE A 59 -2.38 -8.15 -2.04
C PHE A 59 -3.09 -8.99 -3.09
N GLU A 60 -3.54 -8.39 -4.18
CA GLU A 60 -4.26 -9.08 -5.24
C GLU A 60 -3.41 -10.14 -5.96
N ILE A 61 -2.12 -9.87 -6.14
CA ILE A 61 -1.24 -10.74 -6.93
C ILE A 61 -0.30 -11.55 -6.03
N ARG A 62 0.51 -10.86 -5.21
CA ARG A 62 1.59 -11.52 -4.45
C ARG A 62 1.08 -12.30 -3.26
N VAL A 63 0.28 -11.65 -2.40
CA VAL A 63 -0.26 -12.30 -1.20
C VAL A 63 -1.23 -13.42 -1.58
N ALA A 64 -2.02 -13.23 -2.63
CA ALA A 64 -2.89 -14.30 -3.16
C ALA A 64 -2.07 -15.53 -3.57
N GLY A 65 -0.93 -15.35 -4.25
CA GLY A 65 -0.02 -16.44 -4.60
C GLY A 65 0.55 -17.15 -3.38
N VAL A 66 1.02 -16.40 -2.36
CA VAL A 66 1.53 -16.98 -1.11
C VAL A 66 0.45 -17.78 -0.38
N LYS A 67 -0.79 -17.29 -0.33
CA LYS A 67 -1.95 -18.01 0.25
C LYS A 67 -2.24 -19.33 -0.49
N GLN A 68 -2.17 -19.32 -1.81
CA GLN A 68 -2.34 -20.55 -2.59
C GLN A 68 -1.25 -21.58 -2.26
N HIS A 69 0.01 -21.15 -2.15
CA HIS A 69 1.12 -22.03 -1.75
C HIS A 69 0.91 -22.61 -0.34
N ALA A 70 0.46 -21.80 0.62
CA ALA A 70 0.13 -22.26 1.97
C ALA A 70 -0.99 -23.32 1.96
N THR A 71 -2.02 -23.14 1.12
CA THR A 71 -3.19 -24.04 1.06
C THR A 71 -2.86 -25.36 0.36
N PHE A 72 -2.12 -25.33 -0.74
CA PHE A 72 -1.87 -26.51 -1.58
C PHE A 72 -0.57 -27.24 -1.25
N GLY A 73 0.19 -26.80 -0.25
CA GLY A 73 1.38 -27.49 0.24
C GLY A 73 2.53 -27.56 -0.77
N ALA A 74 2.63 -26.62 -1.71
CA ALA A 74 3.74 -26.57 -2.63
C ALA A 74 5.03 -26.29 -1.84
N ILE A 75 5.97 -27.28 -1.84
CA ILE A 75 7.26 -27.23 -1.15
C ILE A 75 8.23 -26.36 -1.96
N GLN A 76 7.88 -25.12 -2.23
CA GLN A 76 8.83 -24.17 -2.78
C GLN A 76 9.43 -23.37 -1.62
N ARG A 77 10.54 -23.85 -1.07
CA ARG A 77 11.32 -23.09 -0.11
C ARG A 77 11.95 -21.91 -0.86
N ASN A 78 11.66 -20.72 -0.42
CA ASN A 78 12.36 -19.52 -0.86
C ASN A 78 13.83 -19.59 -0.38
N ALA A 79 14.70 -18.82 -1.01
CA ALA A 79 16.12 -18.76 -0.59
C ALA A 79 16.31 -18.30 0.87
N ASP A 80 15.31 -17.64 1.44
CA ASP A 80 15.25 -17.17 2.84
C ASP A 80 14.67 -18.21 3.82
N GLU A 81 14.33 -19.42 3.36
CA GLU A 81 13.80 -20.57 4.13
C GLU A 81 12.47 -20.31 4.87
N LEU A 82 11.82 -19.16 4.71
CA LEU A 82 10.52 -18.90 5.34
C LEU A 82 9.44 -19.82 4.77
N SER A 83 8.65 -20.43 5.66
CA SER A 83 7.41 -21.09 5.28
C SER A 83 6.37 -20.09 4.82
N ALA A 84 5.39 -20.54 4.02
CA ALA A 84 4.32 -19.66 3.54
C ALA A 84 3.51 -19.06 4.69
N ASP A 85 3.27 -19.80 5.77
CA ASP A 85 2.54 -19.32 6.94
C ASP A 85 3.32 -18.27 7.72
N GLU A 86 4.62 -18.47 7.92
CA GLU A 86 5.50 -17.48 8.57
C GLU A 86 5.60 -16.21 7.72
N LEU A 87 5.72 -16.37 6.41
CA LEU A 87 5.74 -15.24 5.48
C LEU A 87 4.44 -14.45 5.54
N LEU A 88 3.27 -15.11 5.50
CA LEU A 88 1.96 -14.45 5.63
C LEU A 88 1.84 -13.69 6.95
N LYS A 89 2.26 -14.29 8.06
CA LYS A 89 2.26 -13.63 9.38
C LYS A 89 3.10 -12.36 9.36
N ASN A 90 4.30 -12.41 8.78
CA ASN A 90 5.19 -11.26 8.66
C ASN A 90 4.60 -10.19 7.74
N ILE A 91 4.04 -10.57 6.58
CA ILE A 91 3.37 -9.66 5.66
C ILE A 91 2.25 -8.91 6.39
N PHE A 92 1.36 -9.59 7.10
CA PHE A 92 0.25 -8.95 7.81
C PHE A 92 0.73 -7.99 8.89
N ALA A 93 1.74 -8.36 9.68
CA ALA A 93 2.30 -7.49 10.70
C ALA A 93 2.91 -6.19 10.12
N HIS A 94 3.70 -6.31 9.05
CA HIS A 94 4.27 -5.13 8.36
C HIS A 94 3.20 -4.28 7.69
N THR A 95 2.20 -4.91 7.08
CA THR A 95 1.10 -4.20 6.43
C THR A 95 0.25 -3.41 7.40
N GLU A 96 -0.03 -3.94 8.59
CA GLU A 96 -0.80 -3.23 9.62
C GLU A 96 -0.13 -1.90 10.00
N ILE A 97 1.19 -1.91 10.18
CA ILE A 97 1.97 -0.70 10.46
C ILE A 97 1.91 0.27 9.28
N LEU A 98 2.07 -0.23 8.06
CA LEU A 98 2.04 0.59 6.85
C LEU A 98 0.67 1.26 6.65
N VAL A 99 -0.42 0.51 6.79
CA VAL A 99 -1.80 1.00 6.63
C VAL A 99 -2.14 2.02 7.72
N ALA A 100 -1.79 1.74 8.98
CA ALA A 100 -1.97 2.72 10.07
C ALA A 100 -1.21 4.02 9.76
N GLY A 101 0.01 3.91 9.26
CA GLY A 101 0.82 5.06 8.86
C GLY A 101 0.24 5.83 7.67
N LEU A 102 -0.34 5.14 6.69
CA LEU A 102 -1.01 5.74 5.54
C LEU A 102 -2.24 6.56 5.97
N TYR A 103 -3.10 5.98 6.80
CA TYR A 103 -4.28 6.69 7.32
C TYR A 103 -3.93 7.85 8.25
N ALA A 104 -2.91 7.72 9.10
CA ALA A 104 -2.42 8.83 9.89
C ALA A 104 -1.92 9.98 9.00
N THR A 105 -1.13 9.69 7.96
CA THR A 105 -0.67 10.69 6.99
C THR A 105 -1.83 11.37 6.29
N LEU A 106 -2.86 10.63 5.88
CA LEU A 106 -4.05 11.18 5.23
C LEU A 106 -4.83 12.08 6.17
N ASN A 107 -5.21 11.56 7.35
CA ASN A 107 -6.19 12.22 8.22
C ASN A 107 -5.58 13.36 9.05
N ASP A 108 -4.35 13.17 9.53
CA ASP A 108 -3.75 14.09 10.51
C ASP A 108 -2.86 15.16 9.85
N ASP A 109 -2.42 14.93 8.61
CA ASP A 109 -1.55 15.84 7.88
C ASP A 109 -2.19 16.34 6.57
N LEU A 110 -2.46 15.47 5.58
CA LEU A 110 -2.83 15.90 4.24
C LEU A 110 -4.23 16.53 4.17
N ILE A 111 -5.25 15.95 4.80
CA ILE A 111 -6.61 16.52 4.82
C ILE A 111 -6.63 17.91 5.47
N PRO A 112 -6.00 18.14 6.63
CA PRO A 112 -5.89 19.47 7.21
C PRO A 112 -5.11 20.47 6.33
N ALA A 113 -4.02 20.00 5.70
CA ALA A 113 -3.23 20.83 4.78
C ALA A 113 -4.03 21.25 3.54
N LEU A 114 -4.76 20.32 2.91
CA LEU A 114 -5.67 20.60 1.79
C LEU A 114 -6.75 21.61 2.16
N SER A 115 -7.32 21.47 3.37
CA SER A 115 -8.36 22.38 3.86
C SER A 115 -7.86 23.83 3.98
N LYS A 116 -6.61 24.03 4.39
CA LYS A 116 -5.96 25.37 4.41
C LYS A 116 -5.84 25.97 3.02
N GLU A 117 -5.61 25.15 1.99
CA GLU A 117 -5.58 25.53 0.58
C GLU A 117 -6.97 25.59 -0.06
N LYS A 118 -8.05 25.56 0.76
CA LYS A 118 -9.46 25.59 0.32
C LYS A 118 -9.89 24.37 -0.51
N ILE A 119 -9.15 23.29 -0.46
CA ILE A 119 -9.51 22.00 -1.05
C ILE A 119 -10.11 21.14 0.06
N ARG A 120 -11.41 20.83 -0.05
CA ARG A 120 -12.16 20.12 0.98
C ARG A 120 -12.68 18.79 0.46
N LEU A 121 -12.32 17.70 1.14
CA LEU A 121 -12.93 16.38 0.95
C LEU A 121 -14.15 16.28 1.85
N LEU A 122 -15.34 16.40 1.26
CA LEU A 122 -16.60 16.40 2.00
C LEU A 122 -17.13 14.96 2.14
N ARG A 123 -17.54 14.60 3.35
CA ARG A 123 -18.34 13.38 3.58
C ARG A 123 -19.80 13.67 3.25
N SER A 124 -20.61 12.64 3.05
CA SER A 124 -22.03 12.77 2.75
C SER A 124 -22.82 13.52 3.83
N SER A 125 -22.35 13.47 5.09
CA SER A 125 -22.90 14.26 6.21
C SER A 125 -22.67 15.76 6.05
N ASP A 126 -21.67 16.17 5.31
CA ASP A 126 -21.21 17.56 5.19
C ASP A 126 -21.75 18.27 3.94
N TRP A 127 -22.53 17.54 3.12
CA TRP A 127 -23.11 18.10 1.90
C TRP A 127 -24.27 19.04 2.20
N SER A 128 -24.26 20.24 1.58
CA SER A 128 -25.43 21.09 1.54
C SER A 128 -26.56 20.43 0.71
N ASP A 129 -27.79 20.91 0.88
CA ASP A 129 -28.93 20.41 0.10
C ASP A 129 -28.72 20.63 -1.41
N GLU A 130 -28.17 21.76 -1.80
CA GLU A 130 -27.82 22.05 -3.20
C GLU A 130 -26.78 21.08 -3.77
N GLN A 131 -25.75 20.75 -2.99
CA GLN A 131 -24.73 19.76 -3.38
C GLN A 131 -25.34 18.37 -3.49
N ARG A 132 -26.21 17.99 -2.55
CA ARG A 132 -26.93 16.71 -2.56
C ARG A 132 -27.82 16.56 -3.79
N ASP A 133 -28.56 17.62 -4.16
CA ASP A 133 -29.42 17.61 -5.33
C ASP A 133 -28.63 17.59 -6.64
N TRP A 134 -27.52 18.32 -6.69
CA TRP A 134 -26.60 18.25 -7.81
C TRP A 134 -26.02 16.85 -8.00
N LEU A 135 -25.53 16.24 -6.91
CA LEU A 135 -24.97 14.88 -6.94
C LEU A 135 -25.99 13.84 -7.38
N LYS A 136 -27.26 13.93 -6.93
CA LYS A 136 -28.33 13.04 -7.38
C LYS A 136 -28.54 13.12 -8.88
N ARG A 137 -28.63 14.35 -9.43
CA ARG A 137 -28.79 14.54 -10.87
C ARG A 137 -27.59 14.02 -11.66
N TYR A 138 -26.39 14.35 -11.21
CA TYR A 138 -25.16 13.88 -11.83
C TYR A 138 -25.06 12.34 -11.82
N PHE A 139 -25.32 11.73 -10.68
CA PHE A 139 -25.31 10.27 -10.56
C PHE A 139 -26.31 9.62 -11.53
N SER A 140 -27.56 10.08 -11.55
CA SER A 140 -28.61 9.48 -12.38
C SER A 140 -28.34 9.65 -13.88
N SER A 141 -27.75 10.78 -14.28
CA SER A 141 -27.54 11.08 -15.71
C SER A 141 -26.20 10.61 -16.26
N GLN A 142 -25.15 10.59 -15.44
CA GLN A 142 -23.78 10.36 -15.90
C GLN A 142 -23.17 9.05 -15.37
N VAL A 143 -23.52 8.64 -14.17
CA VAL A 143 -22.89 7.49 -13.51
C VAL A 143 -23.75 6.24 -13.63
N ALA A 144 -25.02 6.31 -13.24
CA ALA A 144 -25.93 5.16 -13.25
C ALA A 144 -26.04 4.43 -14.60
N PRO A 145 -26.02 5.12 -15.77
CA PRO A 145 -26.09 4.44 -17.06
C PRO A 145 -24.85 3.60 -17.40
N ILE A 146 -23.72 3.84 -16.72
CA ILE A 146 -22.43 3.15 -17.00
C ILE A 146 -22.18 2.01 -16.01
N ILE A 147 -22.85 2.04 -14.85
CA ILE A 147 -22.71 1.00 -13.83
C ILE A 147 -23.47 -0.25 -14.27
N THR A 148 -22.75 -1.34 -14.40
CA THR A 148 -23.36 -2.66 -14.59
C THR A 148 -23.56 -3.31 -13.21
N PRO A 149 -24.76 -3.71 -12.82
CA PRO A 149 -24.96 -4.47 -11.59
C PRO A 149 -24.26 -5.82 -11.70
N VAL A 150 -23.52 -6.17 -10.65
CA VAL A 150 -22.82 -7.48 -10.50
C VAL A 150 -23.73 -8.43 -9.76
#